data_5d94c3305ddfd4f12bf64e525bc9d6e4
#
_entry.id   5d94c3305ddfd4f12bf64e525bc9d6e4
#
_cell.length_a   1.000
_cell.length_b   1.000
_cell.length_c   1.000
_cell.angle_alpha   90.00
_cell.angle_beta   90.00
_cell.angle_gamma   90.00
#
_symmetry.space_group_name_H-M   'P 1'
#
loop_
_entity.id
_entity.type
_entity.pdbx_description
1 polymer ?
#
loop_
_entity_poly.entity_id
_entity_poly.type
_entity_poly.pdbx_seq_one_letter_code
_entity_poly.pdbx_strand_id
1 'polypeptide(L)'
;MTPTNDEMAQVLKPVAPPQVLEGVYTDDQYDRLWQLIKDKGPWPTITAHHFDTVEELVATTSGPMREGEGGAKLTLDDIATGHFRGYLANGSTCFHPEIEDIFYNHKFLDLVRDYWGAALAQPTHMLFNLCGPHHTGLSPHLDAVQFRGIRMHNSPVWLQNVMGKSGLFTEYMVKMAQVIAWWYRGENGTFTYWPDGPYGQPKVLEHPLWNKGVVVQNEVMFHRGDPVGRSDERDIPGLKHRSMLGYEPDRDDWAITTDGEVIRRYQPDEMRLLVHWSAELYEDRAEAEKALSHSDDMTQERACEMLLADMRAKGVDVAEPSDPMHDTDFIMALIGTYTIAPTTDWISAA
;
A
#
# COMPACT_ATOMS: atom_id res chain seq x y z
N MET A 1 -25.46 -13.73 -6.78
CA MET A 1 -25.22 -13.14 -8.12
C MET A 1 -23.78 -12.66 -8.13
N THR A 2 -23.01 -13.03 -9.13
CA THR A 2 -21.63 -12.56 -9.28
C THR A 2 -21.64 -11.08 -9.70
N PRO A 3 -20.92 -10.17 -9.00
CA PRO A 3 -20.90 -8.76 -9.38
C PRO A 3 -20.34 -8.56 -10.79
N THR A 4 -20.95 -7.66 -11.54
CA THR A 4 -20.43 -7.19 -12.82
C THR A 4 -19.21 -6.27 -12.61
N ASN A 5 -18.44 -5.99 -13.65
CA ASN A 5 -17.34 -5.02 -13.58
C ASN A 5 -17.80 -3.64 -13.10
N ASP A 6 -19.02 -3.22 -13.47
CA ASP A 6 -19.58 -1.96 -13.00
C ASP A 6 -19.94 -2.00 -11.51
N GLU A 7 -20.47 -3.12 -11.02
CA GLU A 7 -20.75 -3.31 -9.59
C GLU A 7 -19.45 -3.39 -8.77
N MET A 8 -18.41 -4.09 -9.27
CA MET A 8 -17.09 -4.10 -8.65
C MET A 8 -16.49 -2.68 -8.63
N ALA A 9 -16.63 -1.91 -9.71
CA ALA A 9 -16.16 -0.54 -9.74
C ALA A 9 -16.85 0.38 -8.72
N GLN A 10 -18.11 0.10 -8.35
CA GLN A 10 -18.82 0.85 -7.29
C GLN A 10 -18.30 0.53 -5.88
N VAL A 11 -17.90 -0.73 -5.64
CA VAL A 11 -17.29 -1.14 -4.36
C VAL A 11 -15.90 -0.50 -4.18
N LEU A 12 -15.21 -0.22 -5.30
CA LEU A 12 -13.86 0.37 -5.31
C LEU A 12 -13.90 1.91 -5.35
N LYS A 13 -14.73 2.48 -4.47
CA LYS A 13 -14.79 3.93 -4.21
C LYS A 13 -14.67 4.19 -2.72
N PRO A 14 -13.90 5.21 -2.31
CA PRO A 14 -13.83 5.59 -0.90
C PRO A 14 -15.19 6.09 -0.39
N VAL A 15 -15.43 5.96 0.90
CA VAL A 15 -16.67 6.41 1.58
C VAL A 15 -16.92 7.90 1.41
N ALA A 16 -15.85 8.68 1.31
CA ALA A 16 -15.88 10.12 1.04
C ALA A 16 -14.67 10.50 0.15
N PRO A 17 -14.74 11.63 -0.57
CA PRO A 17 -13.57 12.13 -1.29
C PRO A 17 -12.38 12.39 -0.36
N PRO A 18 -11.14 12.11 -0.79
CA PRO A 18 -9.95 12.44 -0.02
C PRO A 18 -9.94 13.90 0.46
N GLN A 19 -9.60 14.11 1.74
CA GLN A 19 -9.51 15.43 2.33
C GLN A 19 -8.05 15.86 2.39
N VAL A 20 -7.70 16.92 1.68
CA VAL A 20 -6.33 17.47 1.67
C VAL A 20 -6.09 18.23 2.96
N LEU A 21 -4.94 17.99 3.57
CA LEU A 21 -4.47 18.60 4.81
C LEU A 21 -3.18 19.38 4.56
N GLU A 22 -3.06 20.53 5.20
CA GLU A 22 -1.80 21.30 5.29
C GLU A 22 -1.33 21.29 6.76
N GLY A 23 -0.01 21.19 6.98
CA GLY A 23 0.54 21.18 8.34
C GLY A 23 0.05 19.99 9.17
N VAL A 24 0.23 18.78 8.66
CA VAL A 24 -0.27 17.53 9.29
C VAL A 24 0.40 17.28 10.62
N TYR A 25 1.73 17.45 10.66
CA TYR A 25 2.58 17.28 11.83
C TYR A 25 3.21 18.60 12.26
N THR A 26 3.61 18.70 13.52
CA THR A 26 4.47 19.79 13.98
C THR A 26 5.92 19.58 13.54
N ASP A 27 6.74 20.64 13.54
CA ASP A 27 8.17 20.52 13.23
C ASP A 27 8.88 19.55 14.18
N ASP A 28 8.58 19.60 15.49
CA ASP A 28 9.10 18.66 16.49
C ASP A 28 8.73 17.21 16.17
N GLN A 29 7.48 16.94 15.78
CA GLN A 29 7.05 15.60 15.38
C GLN A 29 7.80 15.12 14.14
N TYR A 30 7.98 15.99 13.15
CA TYR A 30 8.76 15.67 11.96
C TYR A 30 10.23 15.36 12.31
N ASP A 31 10.86 16.20 13.13
CA ASP A 31 12.27 16.02 13.51
C ASP A 31 12.49 14.69 14.26
N ARG A 32 11.58 14.32 15.19
CA ARG A 32 11.64 13.04 15.91
C ARG A 32 11.46 11.85 14.97
N LEU A 33 10.50 11.90 14.03
CA LEU A 33 10.29 10.86 13.03
C LEU A 33 11.51 10.72 12.12
N TRP A 34 12.02 11.84 11.63
CA TRP A 34 13.17 11.85 10.73
C TRP A 34 14.43 11.29 11.39
N GLN A 35 14.71 11.69 12.65
CA GLN A 35 15.83 11.18 13.41
C GLN A 35 15.69 9.68 13.68
N LEU A 36 14.50 9.23 14.06
CA LEU A 36 14.21 7.81 14.29
C LEU A 36 14.47 6.97 13.02
N ILE A 37 14.03 7.45 11.86
CA ILE A 37 14.23 6.77 10.58
C ILE A 37 15.72 6.68 10.22
N LYS A 38 16.50 7.73 10.50
CA LYS A 38 17.96 7.74 10.34
C LYS A 38 18.64 6.70 11.24
N ASP A 39 18.25 6.63 12.52
CA ASP A 39 18.93 5.86 13.54
C ASP A 39 18.63 4.37 13.49
N LYS A 40 17.44 3.98 13.01
CA LYS A 40 16.96 2.58 13.05
C LYS A 40 17.16 1.81 11.76
N GLY A 41 17.67 2.46 10.71
CA GLY A 41 18.00 1.78 9.45
C GLY A 41 19.10 0.69 9.60
N PRO A 42 19.46 0.00 8.51
CA PRO A 42 18.98 0.21 7.14
C PRO A 42 17.58 -0.41 6.90
N TRP A 43 16.88 0.14 5.88
CA TRP A 43 15.50 -0.21 5.55
C TRP A 43 15.43 -1.00 4.24
N PRO A 44 14.64 -2.09 4.17
CA PRO A 44 14.47 -2.88 2.96
C PRO A 44 13.57 -2.19 1.92
N THR A 45 13.62 -2.67 0.70
CA THR A 45 12.65 -2.27 -0.34
C THR A 45 11.23 -2.64 0.07
N ILE A 46 10.24 -1.89 -0.40
CA ILE A 46 8.83 -2.17 -0.14
C ILE A 46 8.42 -3.58 -0.63
N THR A 47 8.99 -4.01 -1.74
CA THR A 47 8.69 -5.33 -2.31
C THR A 47 9.22 -6.47 -1.44
N ALA A 48 10.35 -6.31 -0.76
CA ALA A 48 10.92 -7.31 0.13
C ALA A 48 10.08 -7.56 1.42
N HIS A 49 9.16 -6.65 1.75
CA HIS A 49 8.26 -6.83 2.88
C HIS A 49 7.03 -7.69 2.59
N HIS A 50 6.62 -7.76 1.31
CA HIS A 50 5.26 -8.20 0.98
C HIS A 50 5.19 -9.32 -0.03
N PHE A 51 6.27 -9.58 -0.79
CA PHE A 51 6.22 -10.49 -1.93
C PHE A 51 7.41 -11.44 -1.94
N ASP A 52 7.13 -12.71 -2.05
CA ASP A 52 8.11 -13.76 -2.28
C ASP A 52 8.18 -14.17 -3.77
N THR A 53 7.14 -13.82 -4.54
CA THR A 53 7.03 -14.13 -5.97
C THR A 53 6.54 -12.95 -6.80
N VAL A 54 6.80 -12.98 -8.11
CA VAL A 54 6.29 -11.99 -9.06
C VAL A 54 4.77 -12.07 -9.18
N GLU A 55 4.23 -13.27 -9.13
CA GLU A 55 2.80 -13.54 -9.23
C GLU A 55 2.02 -12.84 -8.10
N GLU A 56 2.56 -12.89 -6.88
CA GLU A 56 1.96 -12.18 -5.72
C GLU A 56 1.95 -10.66 -5.91
N LEU A 57 3.04 -10.09 -6.43
CA LEU A 57 3.10 -8.66 -6.73
C LEU A 57 2.08 -8.28 -7.81
N VAL A 58 1.96 -9.08 -8.88
CA VAL A 58 1.00 -8.84 -9.96
C VAL A 58 -0.43 -8.94 -9.46
N ALA A 59 -0.74 -9.90 -8.57
CA ALA A 59 -2.07 -10.02 -7.95
C ALA A 59 -2.44 -8.79 -7.10
N THR A 60 -1.45 -8.18 -6.47
CA THR A 60 -1.64 -6.98 -5.64
C THR A 60 -1.82 -5.74 -6.50
N THR A 61 -1.03 -5.58 -7.54
CA THR A 61 -1.06 -4.43 -8.44
C THR A 61 -2.06 -4.65 -9.59
N SER A 62 -2.31 -3.61 -10.36
CA SER A 62 -3.22 -3.67 -11.51
C SER A 62 -2.48 -3.65 -12.86
N GLY A 63 -1.17 -3.84 -12.82
CA GLY A 63 -0.34 -3.89 -14.02
C GLY A 63 -0.48 -5.23 -14.74
N PRO A 64 -0.42 -5.24 -16.08
CA PRO A 64 -0.28 -6.51 -16.81
C PRO A 64 1.06 -7.17 -16.45
N MET A 65 1.06 -8.48 -16.32
CA MET A 65 2.33 -9.23 -16.30
C MET A 65 3.10 -8.93 -17.59
N ARG A 66 4.28 -8.34 -17.46
CA ARG A 66 5.19 -8.13 -18.60
C ARG A 66 6.07 -9.37 -18.70
N GLU A 67 6.20 -9.91 -19.90
CA GLU A 67 7.28 -10.86 -20.18
C GLU A 67 8.60 -10.11 -20.19
N GLY A 68 9.63 -10.71 -19.63
CA GLY A 68 10.98 -10.19 -19.73
C GLY A 68 11.48 -10.19 -21.20
N GLU A 69 12.54 -9.45 -21.48
CA GLU A 69 13.14 -9.45 -22.81
C GLU A 69 13.47 -10.87 -23.26
N GLY A 70 13.02 -11.23 -24.46
CA GLY A 70 13.22 -12.57 -25.03
C GLY A 70 12.34 -13.69 -24.43
N GLY A 71 11.25 -13.36 -23.72
CA GLY A 71 10.35 -14.35 -23.13
C GLY A 71 10.87 -14.99 -21.82
N ALA A 72 11.90 -14.41 -21.20
CA ALA A 72 12.42 -14.86 -19.91
C ALA A 72 11.38 -14.58 -18.80
N LYS A 73 11.23 -15.51 -17.84
CA LYS A 73 10.41 -15.28 -16.64
C LYS A 73 11.00 -14.13 -15.83
N LEU A 74 10.19 -13.11 -15.53
CA LEU A 74 10.59 -12.01 -14.65
C LEU A 74 10.89 -12.52 -13.23
N THR A 75 11.87 -11.91 -12.60
CA THR A 75 12.20 -12.10 -11.18
C THR A 75 11.84 -10.85 -10.38
N LEU A 76 11.80 -10.96 -9.05
CA LEU A 76 11.59 -9.80 -8.19
C LEU A 76 12.71 -8.75 -8.32
N ASP A 77 13.92 -9.15 -8.69
CA ASP A 77 15.02 -8.22 -8.95
C ASP A 77 14.77 -7.36 -10.21
N ASP A 78 14.11 -7.91 -11.24
CA ASP A 78 13.77 -7.18 -12.47
C ASP A 78 12.69 -6.09 -12.26
N ILE A 79 11.94 -6.21 -11.17
CA ILE A 79 10.84 -5.30 -10.82
C ILE A 79 11.06 -4.61 -9.47
N ALA A 80 12.28 -4.64 -8.96
CA ALA A 80 12.65 -3.94 -7.73
C ALA A 80 12.46 -2.42 -7.89
N THR A 81 12.01 -1.78 -6.82
CA THR A 81 11.72 -0.35 -6.82
C THR A 81 12.59 0.40 -5.81
N GLY A 82 12.92 1.65 -6.09
CA GLY A 82 13.68 2.52 -5.19
C GLY A 82 12.89 3.03 -3.98
N HIS A 83 11.77 2.41 -3.65
CA HIS A 83 11.01 2.66 -2.43
C HIS A 83 11.45 1.75 -1.29
N PHE A 84 11.79 2.35 -0.15
CA PHE A 84 12.20 1.65 1.07
C PHE A 84 11.18 1.90 2.17
N ARG A 85 10.88 0.89 2.97
CA ARG A 85 9.80 0.93 3.96
C ARG A 85 10.25 0.47 5.33
N GLY A 86 9.75 1.15 6.37
CA GLY A 86 9.80 0.67 7.75
C GLY A 86 8.48 0.85 8.47
N TYR A 87 8.24 -0.01 9.47
CA TYR A 87 7.10 0.10 10.37
C TYR A 87 7.54 0.75 11.68
N LEU A 88 6.81 1.77 12.11
CA LEU A 88 6.97 2.47 13.38
C LEU A 88 5.97 1.99 14.44
N ALA A 89 4.84 1.48 13.97
CA ALA A 89 3.81 0.83 14.79
C ALA A 89 3.06 -0.22 13.96
N ASN A 90 2.60 -1.30 14.61
CA ASN A 90 1.76 -2.32 13.98
C ASN A 90 0.92 -3.05 15.05
N GLY A 91 -0.27 -3.56 14.66
CA GLY A 91 -1.19 -4.22 15.58
C GLY A 91 -1.55 -3.36 16.79
N SER A 92 -1.75 -2.05 16.57
CA SER A 92 -2.02 -1.04 17.60
C SER A 92 -0.89 -0.84 18.63
N THR A 93 0.30 -1.36 18.36
CA THR A 93 1.49 -1.20 19.21
C THR A 93 2.48 -0.26 18.57
N CYS A 94 2.84 0.82 19.26
CA CYS A 94 3.95 1.69 18.88
C CYS A 94 5.27 1.02 19.27
N PHE A 95 6.24 0.93 18.35
CA PHE A 95 7.52 0.26 18.61
C PHE A 95 8.55 1.16 19.26
N HIS A 96 8.29 2.47 19.30
CA HIS A 96 9.25 3.49 19.70
C HIS A 96 8.61 4.48 20.67
N PRO A 97 8.96 4.45 21.98
CA PRO A 97 8.37 5.33 22.99
C PRO A 97 8.45 6.83 22.64
N GLU A 98 9.51 7.21 21.91
CA GLU A 98 9.75 8.60 21.51
C GLU A 98 8.72 9.19 20.52
N ILE A 99 7.83 8.35 19.95
CA ILE A 99 6.80 8.77 19.01
C ILE A 99 5.39 8.26 19.38
N GLU A 100 5.17 7.81 20.62
CA GLU A 100 3.86 7.34 21.08
C GLU A 100 2.76 8.40 20.92
N ASP A 101 3.06 9.66 21.22
CA ASP A 101 2.12 10.78 21.06
C ASP A 101 1.76 11.06 19.59
N ILE A 102 2.65 10.69 18.68
CA ILE A 102 2.41 10.78 17.22
C ILE A 102 1.52 9.63 16.77
N PHE A 103 1.76 8.42 17.25
CA PHE A 103 0.97 7.26 16.89
C PHE A 103 -0.43 7.29 17.51
N TYR A 104 -0.55 7.57 18.83
CA TYR A 104 -1.84 7.69 19.52
C TYR A 104 -2.44 9.09 19.42
N ASN A 105 -2.38 9.70 18.23
CA ASN A 105 -2.75 11.07 17.96
C ASN A 105 -4.28 11.27 17.94
N HIS A 106 -4.83 11.96 18.94
CA HIS A 106 -6.26 12.25 19.01
C HIS A 106 -6.79 13.07 17.84
N LYS A 107 -5.99 14.01 17.29
CA LYS A 107 -6.38 14.78 16.10
C LYS A 107 -6.61 13.86 14.90
N PHE A 108 -5.75 12.85 14.72
CA PHE A 108 -5.91 11.89 13.63
C PHE A 108 -7.12 11.00 13.84
N LEU A 109 -7.35 10.54 15.09
CA LEU A 109 -8.56 9.79 15.43
C LEU A 109 -9.83 10.56 15.13
N ASP A 110 -9.87 11.86 15.44
CA ASP A 110 -11.02 12.73 15.12
C ASP A 110 -11.19 12.86 13.60
N LEU A 111 -10.12 13.15 12.86
CA LEU A 111 -10.16 13.28 11.40
C LEU A 111 -10.72 12.03 10.71
N VAL A 112 -10.29 10.84 11.09
CA VAL A 112 -10.77 9.60 10.46
C VAL A 112 -12.20 9.23 10.88
N ARG A 113 -12.60 9.54 12.12
CA ARG A 113 -14.00 9.39 12.56
C ARG A 113 -14.91 10.31 11.77
N ASP A 114 -14.54 11.57 11.61
CA ASP A 114 -15.32 12.55 10.83
C ASP A 114 -15.40 12.12 9.35
N TYR A 115 -14.30 11.62 8.78
CA TYR A 115 -14.25 11.15 7.41
C TYR A 115 -15.22 9.99 7.12
N TRP A 116 -15.39 9.08 8.09
CA TRP A 116 -16.28 7.92 7.99
C TRP A 116 -17.69 8.18 8.55
N GLY A 117 -17.85 9.14 9.43
CA GLY A 117 -19.04 9.27 10.29
C GLY A 117 -19.11 8.18 11.37
N ALA A 118 -17.95 7.67 11.82
CA ALA A 118 -17.86 6.59 12.79
C ALA A 118 -17.78 7.10 14.24
N ALA A 119 -18.34 6.35 15.20
CA ALA A 119 -18.28 6.73 16.61
C ALA A 119 -16.93 6.41 17.25
N LEU A 120 -16.27 5.34 16.82
CA LEU A 120 -15.05 4.84 17.42
C LEU A 120 -13.95 4.66 16.36
N ALA A 121 -12.69 4.89 16.76
CA ALA A 121 -11.53 4.63 15.94
C ALA A 121 -10.39 4.07 16.80
N GLN A 122 -9.61 3.15 16.24
CA GLN A 122 -8.45 2.54 16.87
C GLN A 122 -7.24 2.65 15.93
N PRO A 123 -6.13 3.28 16.33
CA PRO A 123 -4.92 3.30 15.51
C PRO A 123 -4.37 1.89 15.38
N THR A 124 -3.97 1.50 14.16
CA THR A 124 -3.55 0.12 13.86
C THR A 124 -2.10 0.02 13.47
N HIS A 125 -1.65 0.86 12.55
CA HIS A 125 -0.27 0.86 12.13
C HIS A 125 0.20 2.25 11.72
N MET A 126 1.50 2.43 11.78
CA MET A 126 2.21 3.59 11.26
C MET A 126 3.46 3.11 10.55
N LEU A 127 3.59 3.45 9.29
CA LEU A 127 4.74 3.11 8.49
C LEU A 127 5.25 4.36 7.76
N PHE A 128 6.44 4.25 7.21
CA PHE A 128 6.96 5.26 6.28
C PHE A 128 7.46 4.59 5.00
N ASN A 129 7.43 5.38 3.93
CA ASN A 129 8.16 5.08 2.70
C ASN A 129 9.17 6.20 2.48
N LEU A 130 10.41 5.82 2.18
CA LEU A 130 11.51 6.72 1.91
C LEU A 130 12.14 6.38 0.57
N CYS A 131 12.41 7.39 -0.25
CA CYS A 131 13.03 7.20 -1.56
C CYS A 131 13.76 8.47 -2.00
N GLY A 132 14.82 8.32 -2.77
CA GLY A 132 15.38 9.38 -3.61
C GLY A 132 14.74 9.36 -5.00
N PRO A 133 15.32 10.04 -6.00
CA PRO A 133 14.89 9.95 -7.39
C PRO A 133 14.83 8.50 -7.89
N HIS A 134 13.67 8.09 -8.43
CA HIS A 134 13.45 6.77 -8.98
C HIS A 134 12.20 6.74 -9.88
N HIS A 135 12.06 5.71 -10.68
CA HIS A 135 10.83 5.44 -11.44
C HIS A 135 9.66 5.07 -10.52
N THR A 136 8.42 5.19 -11.00
CA THR A 136 7.24 4.73 -10.27
C THR A 136 7.41 3.29 -9.81
N GLY A 137 7.25 3.07 -8.51
CA GLY A 137 7.48 1.76 -7.93
C GLY A 137 6.38 0.74 -8.25
N LEU A 138 5.13 1.13 -8.08
CA LEU A 138 3.98 0.26 -8.28
C LEU A 138 3.01 0.92 -9.27
N SER A 139 2.42 0.11 -10.14
CA SER A 139 1.23 0.48 -10.91
C SER A 139 0.11 0.95 -9.99
N PRO A 140 -0.94 1.61 -10.49
CA PRO A 140 -2.11 1.91 -9.68
C PRO A 140 -2.60 0.66 -8.94
N HIS A 141 -2.75 0.77 -7.62
CA HIS A 141 -3.08 -0.35 -6.73
C HIS A 141 -4.02 0.10 -5.61
N LEU A 142 -4.53 -0.88 -4.89
CA LEU A 142 -5.22 -0.71 -3.60
C LEU A 142 -4.21 -1.04 -2.49
N ASP A 143 -4.33 -0.37 -1.35
CA ASP A 143 -3.65 -0.86 -0.15
C ASP A 143 -4.25 -2.20 0.30
N ALA A 144 -3.55 -2.94 1.16
CA ALA A 144 -4.01 -4.24 1.62
C ALA A 144 -5.36 -4.13 2.33
N VAL A 145 -6.41 -4.66 1.70
CA VAL A 145 -7.76 -4.67 2.27
C VAL A 145 -7.79 -5.58 3.48
N GLN A 146 -8.24 -5.07 4.61
CA GLN A 146 -8.37 -5.86 5.84
C GLN A 146 -9.77 -6.42 5.98
N PHE A 147 -9.86 -7.67 6.41
CA PHE A 147 -11.15 -8.32 6.71
C PHE A 147 -11.13 -8.88 8.14
N ARG A 148 -12.30 -9.06 8.75
CA ARG A 148 -12.38 -9.80 10.01
C ARG A 148 -11.87 -11.22 9.78
N GLY A 149 -10.83 -11.62 10.54
CA GLY A 149 -10.12 -12.89 10.43
C GLY A 149 -8.98 -12.94 9.39
N ILE A 150 -8.95 -12.05 8.37
CA ILE A 150 -7.90 -12.01 7.36
C ILE A 150 -7.19 -10.65 7.40
N ARG A 151 -5.96 -10.65 7.92
CA ARG A 151 -5.15 -9.47 8.22
C ARG A 151 -3.75 -9.61 7.64
N MET A 152 -3.03 -8.49 7.52
CA MET A 152 -1.63 -8.48 7.00
C MET A 152 -0.67 -9.40 7.77
N HIS A 153 -0.94 -9.67 9.05
CA HIS A 153 -0.06 -10.50 9.87
C HIS A 153 -0.33 -12.01 9.73
N ASN A 154 -1.45 -12.41 9.13
CA ASN A 154 -1.84 -13.81 9.01
C ASN A 154 -2.24 -14.24 7.59
N SER A 155 -2.13 -13.36 6.62
CA SER A 155 -2.55 -13.62 5.24
C SER A 155 -1.67 -12.86 4.25
N PRO A 156 -1.33 -13.43 3.09
CA PRO A 156 -0.59 -12.70 2.06
C PRO A 156 -1.40 -11.52 1.49
N VAL A 157 -0.70 -10.45 1.15
CA VAL A 157 -1.31 -9.21 0.64
C VAL A 157 -2.07 -9.45 -0.66
N TRP A 158 -1.59 -10.37 -1.51
CA TRP A 158 -2.25 -10.69 -2.76
C TRP A 158 -3.67 -11.22 -2.55
N LEU A 159 -3.90 -12.10 -1.55
CA LEU A 159 -5.22 -12.65 -1.25
C LEU A 159 -6.17 -11.54 -0.78
N GLN A 160 -5.72 -10.67 0.11
CA GLN A 160 -6.50 -9.54 0.60
C GLN A 160 -6.97 -8.65 -0.54
N ASN A 161 -6.09 -8.36 -1.50
CA ASN A 161 -6.41 -7.53 -2.65
C ASN A 161 -7.34 -8.22 -3.66
N VAL A 162 -7.17 -9.52 -3.89
CA VAL A 162 -8.12 -10.30 -4.71
C VAL A 162 -9.50 -10.32 -4.04
N MET A 163 -9.58 -10.57 -2.74
CA MET A 163 -10.83 -10.52 -1.98
C MET A 163 -11.51 -9.14 -2.11
N GLY A 164 -10.75 -8.06 -1.94
CA GLY A 164 -11.25 -6.68 -2.11
C GLY A 164 -11.78 -6.41 -3.50
N LYS A 165 -11.03 -6.78 -4.53
CA LYS A 165 -11.42 -6.60 -5.94
C LYS A 165 -12.61 -7.47 -6.35
N SER A 166 -12.79 -8.63 -5.73
CA SER A 166 -13.91 -9.54 -6.06
C SER A 166 -15.28 -9.01 -5.66
N GLY A 167 -15.35 -8.13 -4.66
CA GLY A 167 -16.61 -7.65 -4.07
C GLY A 167 -17.39 -8.69 -3.26
N LEU A 168 -16.91 -9.94 -3.15
CA LEU A 168 -17.61 -11.03 -2.46
C LEU A 168 -17.58 -10.91 -0.92
N PHE A 169 -16.64 -10.16 -0.39
CA PHE A 169 -16.32 -10.13 1.05
C PHE A 169 -16.65 -8.80 1.71
N THR A 170 -17.48 -7.97 1.08
CA THR A 170 -17.79 -6.61 1.55
C THR A 170 -18.31 -6.58 2.99
N GLU A 171 -19.12 -7.57 3.41
CA GLU A 171 -19.64 -7.66 4.77
C GLU A 171 -18.57 -7.96 5.84
N TYR A 172 -17.44 -8.53 5.43
CA TYR A 172 -16.29 -8.82 6.30
C TYR A 172 -15.24 -7.73 6.29
N MET A 173 -15.33 -6.79 5.36
CA MET A 173 -14.35 -5.71 5.19
C MET A 173 -14.29 -4.84 6.44
N VAL A 174 -13.09 -4.59 6.93
CA VAL A 174 -12.85 -3.67 8.04
C VAL A 174 -12.87 -2.25 7.51
N LYS A 175 -13.61 -1.38 8.20
CA LYS A 175 -13.60 0.06 7.91
C LYS A 175 -12.26 0.64 8.32
N MET A 176 -11.53 1.20 7.38
CA MET A 176 -10.23 1.82 7.63
C MET A 176 -10.17 3.21 7.02
N ALA A 177 -9.35 4.06 7.61
CA ALA A 177 -8.92 5.30 7.00
C ALA A 177 -7.49 5.62 7.40
N GLN A 178 -6.82 6.39 6.54
CA GLN A 178 -5.43 6.77 6.71
C GLN A 178 -5.29 8.28 6.80
N VAL A 179 -4.30 8.71 7.58
CA VAL A 179 -3.71 10.06 7.50
C VAL A 179 -2.32 9.88 6.90
N ILE A 180 -2.15 10.29 5.67
CA ILE A 180 -0.89 10.15 4.94
C ILE A 180 -0.31 11.55 4.76
N ALA A 181 0.97 11.72 5.05
CA ALA A 181 1.67 12.99 4.89
C ALA A 181 3.00 12.81 4.16
N TRP A 182 3.37 13.83 3.41
CA TRP A 182 4.60 13.86 2.62
C TRP A 182 5.50 15.02 3.00
N TRP A 183 6.82 14.77 2.85
CA TRP A 183 7.86 15.80 2.88
C TRP A 183 8.77 15.59 1.67
N TYR A 184 8.64 16.50 0.72
CA TYR A 184 9.46 16.51 -0.49
C TYR A 184 9.45 17.88 -1.13
N ARG A 185 10.63 18.34 -1.54
CA ARG A 185 10.83 19.66 -2.19
C ARG A 185 11.39 19.55 -3.61
N GLY A 186 11.73 18.33 -4.04
CA GLY A 186 12.25 18.09 -5.38
C GLY A 186 11.16 18.07 -6.45
N GLU A 187 11.53 17.66 -7.64
CA GLU A 187 10.65 17.61 -8.80
C GLU A 187 9.84 16.30 -8.86
N ASN A 188 8.60 16.35 -9.37
CA ASN A 188 7.72 15.22 -9.51
C ASN A 188 7.39 14.54 -8.16
N GLY A 189 7.20 13.21 -8.11
CA GLY A 189 6.92 12.49 -6.86
C GLY A 189 5.55 12.81 -6.26
N THR A 190 4.59 13.20 -7.07
CA THR A 190 3.21 13.48 -6.69
C THR A 190 2.45 12.22 -6.26
N PHE A 191 1.18 12.37 -5.88
CA PHE A 191 0.29 11.27 -5.53
C PHE A 191 -0.94 11.35 -6.42
N THR A 192 -1.08 10.36 -7.30
CA THR A 192 -2.22 10.23 -8.20
C THR A 192 -3.23 9.23 -7.63
N TYR A 193 -4.53 9.57 -7.65
CA TYR A 193 -5.60 8.75 -7.06
C TYR A 193 -6.91 8.87 -7.84
N TRP A 194 -7.78 7.84 -7.75
CA TRP A 194 -9.06 7.70 -8.47
C TRP A 194 -10.25 7.73 -7.48
N PRO A 195 -10.73 8.91 -7.06
CA PRO A 195 -11.76 9.02 -6.01
C PRO A 195 -13.15 8.57 -6.46
N ASP A 196 -13.39 8.54 -7.75
CA ASP A 196 -14.68 8.16 -8.36
C ASP A 196 -14.68 6.72 -8.89
N GLY A 197 -13.74 5.90 -8.42
CA GLY A 197 -13.54 4.51 -8.83
C GLY A 197 -12.56 4.37 -10.00
N PRO A 198 -12.20 3.13 -10.38
CA PRO A 198 -11.11 2.84 -11.31
C PRO A 198 -11.33 3.42 -12.72
N TYR A 199 -12.57 3.66 -13.12
CA TYR A 199 -12.92 4.22 -14.42
C TYR A 199 -13.20 5.74 -14.38
N GLY A 200 -13.10 6.34 -13.19
CA GLY A 200 -13.21 7.79 -12.99
C GLY A 200 -11.95 8.53 -13.44
N GLN A 201 -12.04 9.86 -13.47
CA GLN A 201 -10.87 10.70 -13.78
C GLN A 201 -9.92 10.72 -12.58
N PRO A 202 -8.61 10.51 -12.78
CA PRO A 202 -7.64 10.64 -11.73
C PRO A 202 -7.52 12.09 -11.24
N LYS A 203 -7.16 12.23 -9.98
CA LYS A 203 -6.73 13.49 -9.37
C LYS A 203 -5.30 13.36 -8.90
N VAL A 204 -4.61 14.48 -8.81
CA VAL A 204 -3.21 14.55 -8.38
C VAL A 204 -3.11 15.46 -7.16
N LEU A 205 -2.42 15.00 -6.13
CA LEU A 205 -1.99 15.86 -5.03
C LEU A 205 -0.71 16.58 -5.47
N GLU A 206 -0.87 17.84 -5.86
CA GLU A 206 0.17 18.68 -6.44
C GLU A 206 1.15 19.23 -5.39
N HIS A 207 2.36 19.58 -5.86
CA HIS A 207 3.33 20.33 -5.07
C HIS A 207 2.78 21.65 -4.52
N PRO A 208 3.35 22.17 -3.41
CA PRO A 208 4.42 21.58 -2.61
C PRO A 208 3.96 20.41 -1.75
N LEU A 209 4.79 19.37 -1.64
CA LEU A 209 4.53 18.20 -0.79
C LEU A 209 5.27 18.27 0.55
N TRP A 210 5.42 19.46 1.13
CA TRP A 210 6.09 19.64 2.41
C TRP A 210 5.07 19.76 3.53
N ASN A 211 4.98 18.72 4.39
CA ASN A 211 4.00 18.61 5.46
C ASN A 211 2.55 18.75 4.97
N LYS A 212 2.32 18.31 3.73
CA LYS A 212 1.01 18.21 3.10
C LYS A 212 0.54 16.76 3.19
N GLY A 213 -0.75 16.55 3.45
CA GLY A 213 -1.28 15.22 3.57
C GLY A 213 -2.71 15.08 3.07
N VAL A 214 -3.23 13.86 3.25
CA VAL A 214 -4.62 13.52 2.95
C VAL A 214 -5.20 12.62 4.02
N VAL A 215 -6.51 12.78 4.31
CA VAL A 215 -7.32 11.73 4.92
C VAL A 215 -7.97 10.95 3.79
N VAL A 216 -7.84 9.61 3.81
CA VAL A 216 -8.20 8.78 2.66
C VAL A 216 -8.51 7.34 3.07
N GLN A 217 -9.20 6.62 2.18
CA GLN A 217 -9.45 5.17 2.26
C GLN A 217 -8.80 4.48 1.06
N ASN A 218 -7.53 4.14 1.18
CA ASN A 218 -6.74 3.56 0.09
C ASN A 218 -7.04 2.07 -0.17
N GLU A 219 -7.72 1.38 0.73
CA GLU A 219 -8.10 -0.04 0.57
C GLU A 219 -9.11 -0.25 -0.57
N VAL A 220 -9.89 0.79 -0.89
CA VAL A 220 -10.91 0.73 -1.96
C VAL A 220 -10.75 1.82 -2.99
N MET A 221 -9.73 2.66 -2.87
CA MET A 221 -9.41 3.71 -3.84
C MET A 221 -8.09 3.42 -4.54
N PHE A 222 -8.13 3.26 -5.85
CA PHE A 222 -6.89 3.15 -6.62
C PHE A 222 -6.03 4.40 -6.47
N HIS A 223 -4.76 4.17 -6.27
CA HIS A 223 -3.76 5.23 -6.14
C HIS A 223 -2.38 4.76 -6.57
N ARG A 224 -1.46 5.70 -6.76
CA ARG A 224 -0.04 5.45 -6.98
C ARG A 224 0.81 6.63 -6.52
N GLY A 225 2.06 6.36 -6.16
CA GLY A 225 3.11 7.37 -6.10
C GLY A 225 3.71 7.56 -7.50
N ASP A 226 3.76 8.80 -7.97
CA ASP A 226 4.36 9.11 -9.26
C ASP A 226 5.89 9.08 -9.21
N PRO A 227 6.59 8.99 -10.36
CA PRO A 227 8.05 9.01 -10.42
C PRO A 227 8.64 10.18 -9.66
N VAL A 228 9.73 9.97 -8.92
CA VAL A 228 10.40 10.97 -8.08
C VAL A 228 11.64 11.51 -8.78
N GLY A 229 11.87 12.81 -8.69
CA GLY A 229 13.03 13.47 -9.28
C GLY A 229 12.94 13.63 -10.81
N ARG A 230 14.00 14.09 -11.40
CA ARG A 230 14.13 14.28 -12.84
C ARG A 230 14.30 12.94 -13.55
N SER A 231 13.84 12.84 -14.78
CA SER A 231 13.85 11.56 -15.53
C SER A 231 15.26 11.00 -15.75
N ASP A 232 16.28 11.86 -15.86
CA ASP A 232 17.67 11.49 -16.03
C ASP A 232 18.38 11.03 -14.73
N GLU A 233 17.71 11.14 -13.58
CA GLU A 233 18.24 10.78 -12.26
C GLU A 233 17.60 9.50 -11.68
N ARG A 234 16.61 8.93 -12.35
CA ARG A 234 15.75 7.86 -11.78
C ARG A 234 16.33 6.47 -11.85
N ASP A 235 17.29 6.22 -12.74
CA ASP A 235 17.90 4.91 -12.88
C ASP A 235 18.78 4.58 -11.65
N ILE A 236 18.62 3.38 -11.11
CA ILE A 236 19.40 2.87 -9.99
C ILE A 236 20.06 1.55 -10.44
N PRO A 237 21.16 1.60 -11.19
CA PRO A 237 21.85 0.40 -11.65
C PRO A 237 22.29 -0.48 -10.48
N GLY A 238 21.98 -1.77 -10.56
CA GLY A 238 22.32 -2.74 -9.51
C GLY A 238 21.28 -2.82 -8.37
N LEU A 239 20.14 -2.08 -8.44
CA LEU A 239 19.05 -2.26 -7.50
C LEU A 239 18.48 -3.68 -7.61
N LYS A 240 18.28 -4.33 -6.47
CA LYS A 240 17.68 -5.64 -6.33
C LYS A 240 16.56 -5.62 -5.31
N HIS A 241 15.72 -6.65 -5.36
CA HIS A 241 14.64 -6.85 -4.40
C HIS A 241 15.10 -6.72 -2.94
N ARG A 242 16.27 -7.25 -2.59
CA ARG A 242 16.85 -7.24 -1.24
C ARG A 242 17.83 -6.10 -0.97
N SER A 243 17.86 -5.07 -1.82
CA SER A 243 18.63 -3.85 -1.54
C SER A 243 18.12 -3.15 -0.29
N MET A 244 19.03 -2.46 0.41
CA MET A 244 18.75 -1.77 1.66
C MET A 244 19.11 -0.29 1.55
N LEU A 245 18.33 0.60 2.18
CA LEU A 245 18.63 2.03 2.29
C LEU A 245 19.03 2.36 3.73
N GLY A 246 20.22 2.91 3.94
CA GLY A 246 20.71 3.33 5.24
C GLY A 246 21.22 4.76 5.22
N TYR A 247 21.12 5.44 6.37
CA TYR A 247 21.74 6.73 6.59
C TYR A 247 23.17 6.57 7.11
N GLU A 248 24.11 7.32 6.57
CA GLU A 248 25.51 7.33 6.99
C GLU A 248 25.86 8.66 7.71
N PRO A 249 25.90 8.70 9.05
CA PRO A 249 26.10 9.95 9.81
C PRO A 249 27.39 10.69 9.49
N ASP A 250 28.49 9.95 9.25
CA ASP A 250 29.80 10.53 8.94
C ASP A 250 29.84 11.29 7.59
N ARG A 251 28.87 11.02 6.75
CA ARG A 251 28.75 11.63 5.41
C ARG A 251 27.54 12.53 5.26
N ASP A 252 26.60 12.49 6.22
CA ASP A 252 25.28 13.13 6.17
C ASP A 252 24.55 12.79 4.85
N ASP A 253 24.61 11.53 4.42
CA ASP A 253 23.94 11.06 3.19
C ASP A 253 23.21 9.72 3.39
N TRP A 254 22.39 9.36 2.43
CA TRP A 254 21.69 8.07 2.36
C TRP A 254 22.36 7.18 1.31
N ALA A 255 22.57 5.92 1.64
CA ALA A 255 23.20 4.94 0.74
C ALA A 255 22.27 3.76 0.49
N ILE A 256 22.06 3.41 -0.79
CA ILE A 256 21.49 2.13 -1.17
C ILE A 256 22.64 1.12 -1.26
N THR A 257 22.49 0.00 -0.56
CA THR A 257 23.43 -1.11 -0.59
C THR A 257 22.78 -2.35 -1.19
N THR A 258 23.51 -3.05 -2.05
CA THR A 258 23.13 -4.33 -2.64
C THR A 258 24.30 -5.29 -2.47
N ASP A 259 24.08 -6.46 -1.88
CA ASP A 259 25.11 -7.47 -1.65
C ASP A 259 26.37 -6.92 -0.90
N GLY A 260 26.16 -5.93 -0.03
CA GLY A 260 27.22 -5.27 0.74
C GLY A 260 27.94 -4.10 0.04
N GLU A 261 27.62 -3.83 -1.22
CA GLU A 261 28.22 -2.74 -1.98
C GLU A 261 27.25 -1.55 -2.09
N VAL A 262 27.78 -0.32 -1.98
CA VAL A 262 27.01 0.90 -2.19
C VAL A 262 26.80 1.10 -3.69
N ILE A 263 25.55 1.11 -4.13
CA ILE A 263 25.19 1.29 -5.55
C ILE A 263 24.68 2.70 -5.88
N ARG A 264 24.12 3.41 -4.90
CA ARG A 264 23.60 4.78 -5.07
C ARG A 264 23.68 5.54 -3.76
N ARG A 265 23.88 6.86 -3.85
CA ARG A 265 23.82 7.80 -2.71
C ARG A 265 22.86 8.94 -3.01
N TYR A 266 22.24 9.46 -1.96
CA TYR A 266 21.35 10.61 -2.01
C TYR A 266 21.66 11.59 -0.88
N GLN A 267 21.58 12.87 -1.16
CA GLN A 267 21.61 13.91 -0.12
C GLN A 267 20.26 13.95 0.62
N PRO A 268 20.21 14.42 1.88
CA PRO A 268 18.96 14.48 2.64
C PRO A 268 17.82 15.28 1.97
N ASP A 269 18.14 16.30 1.18
CA ASP A 269 17.17 17.13 0.46
C ASP A 269 16.64 16.50 -0.82
N GLU A 270 17.30 15.44 -1.34
CA GLU A 270 16.79 14.62 -2.44
C GLU A 270 15.75 13.59 -1.98
N MET A 271 15.66 13.34 -0.65
CA MET A 271 14.81 12.30 -0.10
C MET A 271 13.35 12.76 -0.01
N ARG A 272 12.46 11.90 -0.49
CA ARG A 272 11.02 12.02 -0.33
C ARG A 272 10.56 11.07 0.78
N LEU A 273 10.10 11.66 1.88
CA LEU A 273 9.49 10.93 2.99
C LEU A 273 7.96 10.94 2.82
N LEU A 274 7.34 9.78 2.99
CA LEU A 274 5.92 9.59 3.22
C LEU A 274 5.74 8.92 4.58
N VAL A 275 4.87 9.46 5.42
CA VAL A 275 4.42 8.80 6.65
C VAL A 275 2.94 8.44 6.49
N HIS A 276 2.62 7.18 6.74
CA HIS A 276 1.30 6.60 6.58
C HIS A 276 0.83 6.10 7.95
N TRP A 277 -0.15 6.78 8.53
CA TRP A 277 -0.83 6.40 9.74
C TRP A 277 -2.21 5.87 9.41
N SER A 278 -2.65 4.77 10.07
CA SER A 278 -3.92 4.11 9.79
C SER A 278 -4.69 3.80 11.06
N ALA A 279 -6.02 3.84 10.94
CA ALA A 279 -6.93 3.40 12.00
C ALA A 279 -8.06 2.53 11.46
N GLU A 280 -8.52 1.60 12.28
CA GLU A 280 -9.80 0.90 12.13
C GLU A 280 -10.91 1.74 12.73
N LEU A 281 -12.10 1.67 12.11
CA LEU A 281 -13.25 2.45 12.51
C LEU A 281 -14.43 1.54 12.76
N TYR A 282 -15.25 1.94 13.74
CA TYR A 282 -16.45 1.23 14.13
C TYR A 282 -17.62 2.21 14.27
N GLU A 283 -18.77 1.86 13.70
CA GLU A 283 -19.99 2.67 13.79
C GLU A 283 -20.44 2.83 15.23
N ASP A 284 -20.34 1.73 15.99
CA ASP A 284 -20.73 1.69 17.39
C ASP A 284 -19.93 0.66 18.20
N ARG A 285 -20.26 0.54 19.47
CA ARG A 285 -19.63 -0.41 20.38
C ARG A 285 -19.91 -1.87 20.00
N ALA A 286 -21.07 -2.19 19.44
CA ALA A 286 -21.41 -3.56 19.09
C ALA A 286 -20.53 -4.06 17.92
N GLU A 287 -20.28 -3.20 16.94
CA GLU A 287 -19.34 -3.52 15.86
C GLU A 287 -17.90 -3.71 16.38
N ALA A 288 -17.46 -2.83 17.28
CA ALA A 288 -16.13 -2.99 17.90
C ALA A 288 -16.02 -4.30 18.71
N GLU A 289 -17.03 -4.64 19.53
CA GLU A 289 -17.08 -5.88 20.31
C GLU A 289 -17.09 -7.12 19.39
N LYS A 290 -17.80 -7.06 18.26
CA LYS A 290 -17.81 -8.12 17.25
C LYS A 290 -16.42 -8.35 16.66
N ALA A 291 -15.73 -7.29 16.28
CA ALA A 291 -14.37 -7.38 15.75
C ALA A 291 -13.37 -7.92 16.80
N LEU A 292 -13.45 -7.44 18.03
CA LEU A 292 -12.57 -7.84 19.12
C LEU A 292 -12.82 -9.28 19.63
N SER A 293 -14.06 -9.77 19.53
CA SER A 293 -14.41 -11.13 19.96
C SER A 293 -14.10 -12.21 18.93
N HIS A 294 -13.72 -11.81 17.71
CA HIS A 294 -13.45 -12.74 16.60
C HIS A 294 -14.60 -13.71 16.30
N SER A 295 -15.86 -13.27 16.57
CA SER A 295 -17.04 -14.15 16.55
C SER A 295 -17.51 -14.55 15.16
N ASP A 296 -17.09 -13.80 14.12
CA ASP A 296 -17.43 -14.05 12.71
C ASP A 296 -16.23 -13.93 11.78
N ASP A 297 -15.06 -14.29 12.28
CA ASP A 297 -13.82 -14.22 11.50
C ASP A 297 -13.88 -15.13 10.25
N MET A 298 -13.45 -14.56 9.12
CA MET A 298 -13.20 -15.29 7.89
C MET A 298 -11.89 -16.07 8.00
N THR A 299 -11.84 -17.30 7.49
CA THR A 299 -10.59 -18.03 7.34
C THR A 299 -10.08 -18.01 5.91
N GLN A 300 -8.77 -18.25 5.72
CA GLN A 300 -8.17 -18.30 4.38
C GLN A 300 -8.78 -19.41 3.54
N GLU A 301 -9.01 -20.60 4.15
CA GLU A 301 -9.64 -21.74 3.48
C GLU A 301 -11.03 -21.35 2.97
N ARG A 302 -11.84 -20.73 3.83
CA ARG A 302 -13.18 -20.30 3.47
C ARG A 302 -13.18 -19.24 2.37
N ALA A 303 -12.25 -18.31 2.43
CA ALA A 303 -12.08 -17.29 1.40
C ALA A 303 -11.72 -17.92 0.04
N CYS A 304 -10.78 -18.86 0.02
CA CYS A 304 -10.40 -19.58 -1.19
C CYS A 304 -11.55 -20.45 -1.75
N GLU A 305 -12.31 -21.14 -0.90
CA GLU A 305 -13.51 -21.88 -1.33
C GLU A 305 -14.53 -20.95 -2.01
N MET A 306 -14.80 -19.78 -1.44
CA MET A 306 -15.74 -18.82 -2.01
C MET A 306 -15.24 -18.24 -3.34
N LEU A 307 -13.96 -17.91 -3.45
CA LEU A 307 -13.33 -17.44 -4.69
C LEU A 307 -13.37 -18.52 -5.78
N LEU A 308 -13.03 -19.75 -5.43
CA LEU A 308 -13.07 -20.88 -6.36
C LEU A 308 -14.49 -21.15 -6.87
N ALA A 309 -15.48 -21.13 -5.97
CA ALA A 309 -16.89 -21.29 -6.34
C ALA A 309 -17.38 -20.19 -7.27
N ASP A 310 -16.99 -18.94 -7.03
CA ASP A 310 -17.35 -17.79 -7.89
C ASP A 310 -16.66 -17.87 -9.25
N MET A 311 -15.37 -18.21 -9.31
CA MET A 311 -14.66 -18.41 -10.57
C MET A 311 -15.34 -19.48 -11.43
N ARG A 312 -15.71 -20.62 -10.84
CA ARG A 312 -16.44 -21.69 -11.53
C ARG A 312 -17.82 -21.22 -12.00
N ALA A 313 -18.52 -20.44 -11.20
CA ALA A 313 -19.80 -19.84 -11.59
C ALA A 313 -19.67 -18.85 -12.76
N LYS A 314 -18.52 -18.21 -12.90
CA LYS A 314 -18.13 -17.34 -14.03
C LYS A 314 -17.66 -18.13 -15.27
N GLY A 315 -17.59 -19.46 -15.18
CA GLY A 315 -17.15 -20.32 -16.27
C GLY A 315 -15.63 -20.43 -16.43
N VAL A 316 -14.87 -20.03 -15.43
CA VAL A 316 -13.43 -20.23 -15.41
C VAL A 316 -13.12 -21.71 -15.12
N ASP A 317 -12.41 -22.36 -16.02
CA ASP A 317 -11.94 -23.75 -15.83
C ASP A 317 -10.68 -23.74 -14.94
N VAL A 318 -10.91 -23.99 -13.66
CA VAL A 318 -9.84 -23.99 -12.65
C VAL A 318 -9.92 -25.26 -11.81
N ALA A 319 -8.78 -25.95 -11.71
CA ALA A 319 -8.65 -27.12 -10.84
C ALA A 319 -8.73 -26.72 -9.37
N GLU A 320 -9.13 -27.67 -8.51
CA GLU A 320 -9.07 -27.46 -7.08
C GLU A 320 -7.61 -27.45 -6.61
N PRO A 321 -7.13 -26.35 -6.02
CA PRO A 321 -5.74 -26.29 -5.58
C PRO A 321 -5.52 -27.18 -4.35
N SER A 322 -4.39 -27.87 -4.31
CA SER A 322 -4.00 -28.67 -3.12
C SER A 322 -3.45 -27.78 -1.99
N ASP A 323 -2.87 -26.66 -2.33
CA ASP A 323 -2.38 -25.61 -1.42
C ASP A 323 -2.69 -24.23 -2.04
N PRO A 324 -3.88 -23.66 -1.74
CA PRO A 324 -4.32 -22.41 -2.35
C PRO A 324 -3.36 -21.23 -2.17
N MET A 325 -2.56 -21.26 -1.10
CA MET A 325 -1.66 -20.16 -0.78
C MET A 325 -0.38 -20.14 -1.63
N HIS A 326 -0.02 -21.29 -2.22
CA HIS A 326 1.22 -21.44 -2.99
C HIS A 326 0.99 -22.00 -4.40
N ASP A 327 -0.27 -22.25 -4.79
CA ASP A 327 -0.60 -22.75 -6.12
C ASP A 327 -0.60 -21.60 -7.14
N THR A 328 0.47 -21.51 -7.94
CA THR A 328 0.65 -20.45 -8.94
C THR A 328 -0.48 -20.44 -9.98
N ASP A 329 -0.98 -21.60 -10.41
CA ASP A 329 -2.05 -21.66 -11.42
C ASP A 329 -3.36 -21.13 -10.85
N PHE A 330 -3.66 -21.44 -9.59
CA PHE A 330 -4.81 -20.87 -8.88
C PHE A 330 -4.69 -19.35 -8.70
N ILE A 331 -3.52 -18.87 -8.26
CA ILE A 331 -3.25 -17.43 -8.10
C ILE A 331 -3.40 -16.71 -9.45
N MET A 332 -2.88 -17.27 -10.54
CA MET A 332 -3.01 -16.71 -11.88
C MET A 332 -4.46 -16.70 -12.38
N ALA A 333 -5.24 -17.74 -12.08
CA ALA A 333 -6.67 -17.77 -12.40
C ALA A 333 -7.46 -16.70 -11.64
N LEU A 334 -7.12 -16.46 -10.37
CA LEU A 334 -7.68 -15.37 -9.55
C LEU A 334 -7.36 -14.00 -10.16
N ILE A 335 -6.09 -13.76 -10.52
CA ILE A 335 -5.65 -12.51 -11.17
C ILE A 335 -6.47 -12.29 -12.45
N GLY A 336 -6.54 -13.29 -13.33
CA GLY A 336 -7.28 -13.22 -14.58
C GLY A 336 -8.78 -12.94 -14.39
N THR A 337 -9.38 -13.48 -13.32
CA THR A 337 -10.81 -13.34 -13.04
C THR A 337 -11.17 -12.00 -12.42
N TYR A 338 -10.34 -11.51 -11.48
CA TYR A 338 -10.64 -10.32 -10.67
C TYR A 338 -9.74 -9.12 -11.02
N THR A 339 -9.21 -9.10 -12.25
CA THR A 339 -8.47 -7.94 -12.75
C THR A 339 -9.41 -6.76 -12.94
N ILE A 340 -9.22 -5.73 -12.14
CA ILE A 340 -9.80 -4.42 -12.31
C ILE A 340 -8.72 -3.37 -12.10
N ALA A 341 -8.63 -2.42 -13.00
CA ALA A 341 -7.60 -1.39 -12.99
C ALA A 341 -8.15 -0.09 -13.55
N PRO A 342 -7.59 1.06 -13.16
CA PRO A 342 -7.80 2.32 -13.85
C PRO A 342 -7.45 2.20 -15.33
N THR A 343 -8.18 2.95 -16.18
CA THR A 343 -7.91 3.00 -17.62
C THR A 343 -6.48 3.47 -17.91
N THR A 344 -5.88 2.95 -18.97
CA THR A 344 -4.44 2.97 -19.23
C THR A 344 -3.84 4.29 -19.74
N ASP A 345 -4.61 5.37 -19.84
CA ASP A 345 -4.14 6.70 -20.30
C ASP A 345 -3.00 7.28 -19.44
N TRP A 346 -2.75 6.68 -18.26
CA TRP A 346 -1.66 7.03 -17.36
C TRP A 346 -0.29 6.42 -17.76
N ILE A 347 -0.26 5.38 -18.63
CA ILE A 347 1.00 4.72 -19.07
C ILE A 347 1.82 5.63 -19.98
N SER A 348 1.18 6.54 -20.71
CA SER A 348 1.83 7.45 -21.66
C SER A 348 2.44 8.70 -21.03
N ALA A 349 2.25 8.91 -19.70
CA ALA A 349 2.75 10.08 -18.96
C ALA A 349 3.93 9.76 -18.03
N ALA A 350 4.45 8.52 -18.04
CA ALA A 350 5.54 8.05 -17.18
C ALA A 350 6.91 8.10 -17.89
#